data_ba383bff191af01a6a9f6d78cd5991ee
#
_entry.id   ba383bff191af01a6a9f6d78cd5991ee
#
_cell.length_a   1.000
_cell.length_b   1.000
_cell.length_c   1.000
_cell.angle_alpha   90.00
_cell.angle_beta   90.00
_cell.angle_gamma   90.00
#
_symmetry.space_group_name_H-M   'P 1'
#
loop_
_entity.id
_entity.type
_entity.pdbx_description
1 polymer ?
#
loop_
_entity_poly.entity_id
_entity_poly.type
_entity_poly.pdbx_seq_one_letter_code
_entity_poly.pdbx_strand_id
1 'polypeptide(L)'
;EPTSLTDAYATIKVLVNQQKRQNVRMVINQTARLGDGRAITMQLQQVLDRFVVSEPGKPVRLVHMGDIPADPSVRQAIMRRQLLMQSMPGCPAAMAVTQVAIKLQEALLPR
;
A
#
# COMPACT_ATOMS: atom_id res chain seq x y z
N GLU A 1 8.29 3.99 -8.23
CA GLU A 1 9.56 4.67 -8.49
C GLU A 1 10.60 4.37 -7.41
N PRO A 2 11.90 4.45 -7.72
CA PRO A 2 12.95 4.07 -6.78
C PRO A 2 12.93 4.86 -5.47
N THR A 3 12.64 6.15 -5.52
CA THR A 3 12.56 7.01 -4.34
C THR A 3 11.45 6.57 -3.40
N SER A 4 10.28 6.25 -3.95
CA SER A 4 9.14 5.77 -3.16
C SER A 4 9.45 4.45 -2.46
N LEU A 5 10.16 3.54 -3.12
CA LEU A 5 10.57 2.26 -2.52
C LEU A 5 11.55 2.49 -1.38
N THR A 6 12.51 3.41 -1.54
CA THR A 6 13.47 3.77 -0.49
C THR A 6 12.76 4.34 0.72
N ASP A 7 11.82 5.25 0.51
CA ASP A 7 11.05 5.87 1.58
C ASP A 7 10.19 4.84 2.32
N ALA A 8 9.55 3.94 1.58
CA ALA A 8 8.75 2.87 2.15
C ALA A 8 9.63 1.95 3.02
N TYR A 9 10.79 1.55 2.52
CA TYR A 9 11.73 0.73 3.27
C TYR A 9 12.14 1.41 4.59
N ALA A 10 12.51 2.70 4.53
CA ALA A 10 12.90 3.44 5.72
C ALA A 10 11.77 3.53 6.75
N THR A 11 10.54 3.77 6.30
CA THR A 11 9.37 3.83 7.17
C THR A 11 9.11 2.50 7.85
N ILE A 12 9.16 1.41 7.09
CA ILE A 12 8.93 0.06 7.62
C ILE A 12 10.01 -0.28 8.66
N LYS A 13 11.26 0.05 8.38
CA LYS A 13 12.38 -0.19 9.30
C LYS A 13 12.14 0.50 10.65
N VAL A 14 11.66 1.74 10.64
CA VAL A 14 11.31 2.46 11.87
C VAL A 14 10.15 1.79 12.61
N LEU A 15 9.09 1.39 11.89
CA LEU A 15 7.94 0.72 12.50
C LEU A 15 8.35 -0.58 13.17
N VAL A 16 9.21 -1.37 12.53
CA VAL A 16 9.68 -2.64 13.05
C VAL A 16 10.58 -2.44 14.26
N ASN A 17 11.59 -1.58 14.14
CA ASN A 17 12.65 -1.46 15.16
C ASN A 17 12.17 -0.66 16.37
N GLN A 18 11.41 0.41 16.17
CA GLN A 18 11.01 1.30 17.26
C GLN A 18 9.63 0.99 17.81
N GLN A 19 8.71 0.54 16.99
CA GLN A 19 7.33 0.27 17.41
C GLN A 19 6.97 -1.21 17.46
N LYS A 20 7.92 -2.10 17.19
CA LYS A 20 7.75 -3.57 17.27
C LYS A 20 6.60 -4.08 16.40
N ARG A 21 6.36 -3.45 15.26
CA ARG A 21 5.32 -3.90 14.33
C ARG A 21 5.82 -5.09 13.54
N GLN A 22 4.99 -6.13 13.43
CA GLN A 22 5.33 -7.35 12.69
C GLN A 22 4.60 -7.45 11.36
N ASN A 23 3.36 -6.97 11.31
CA ASN A 23 2.56 -6.96 10.10
C ASN A 23 2.39 -5.53 9.66
N VAL A 24 2.75 -5.25 8.41
CA VAL A 24 2.59 -3.93 7.81
C VAL A 24 1.71 -4.08 6.57
N ARG A 25 0.57 -3.42 6.58
CA ARG A 25 -0.35 -3.43 5.46
C ARG A 25 0.08 -2.37 4.46
N MET A 26 0.07 -2.75 3.18
CA MET A 26 0.54 -1.90 2.10
C MET A 26 -0.51 -1.74 1.02
N VAL A 27 -0.60 -0.53 0.50
CA VAL A 27 -1.35 -0.20 -0.72
C VAL A 27 -0.34 0.38 -1.71
N ILE A 28 -0.34 -0.14 -2.93
CA ILE A 28 0.56 0.35 -3.98
C ILE A 28 -0.24 1.30 -4.87
N ASN A 29 0.20 2.54 -4.92
CA ASN A 29 -0.47 3.59 -5.67
C ASN A 29 0.16 3.76 -7.06
N GLN A 30 -0.65 4.25 -8.00
CA GLN A 30 -0.21 4.59 -9.36
C GLN A 30 0.37 3.40 -10.12
N THR A 31 -0.25 2.24 -10.00
CA THR A 31 0.19 1.05 -10.74
C THR A 31 -0.20 1.18 -12.22
N ALA A 32 0.72 0.75 -13.09
CA ALA A 32 0.51 0.79 -14.54
C ALA A 32 -0.17 -0.49 -15.07
N ARG A 33 0.12 -1.64 -14.45
CA ARG A 33 -0.34 -2.94 -14.93
C ARG A 33 -0.89 -3.78 -13.78
N LEU A 34 -1.80 -4.68 -14.11
CA LEU A 34 -2.27 -5.68 -13.18
C LEU A 34 -1.10 -6.54 -12.69
N GLY A 35 -1.01 -6.73 -11.39
CA GLY A 35 0.07 -7.50 -10.78
C GLY A 35 1.30 -6.72 -10.36
N ASP A 36 1.43 -5.45 -10.77
CA ASP A 36 2.57 -4.59 -10.40
C ASP A 36 2.72 -4.47 -8.89
N GLY A 37 1.62 -4.25 -8.18
CA GLY A 37 1.66 -4.07 -6.74
C GLY A 37 2.11 -5.31 -6.00
N ARG A 38 1.69 -6.49 -6.46
CA ARG A 38 2.13 -7.77 -5.88
C ARG A 38 3.63 -7.95 -6.09
N ALA A 39 4.14 -7.66 -7.29
CA ALA A 39 5.55 -7.78 -7.59
C ALA A 39 6.40 -6.83 -6.73
N ILE A 40 5.96 -5.59 -6.58
CA ILE A 40 6.63 -4.59 -5.75
C ILE A 40 6.63 -5.03 -4.28
N THR A 41 5.51 -5.51 -3.79
CA THR A 41 5.39 -6.00 -2.40
C THR A 41 6.34 -7.17 -2.14
N MET A 42 6.42 -8.12 -3.08
CA MET A 42 7.33 -9.25 -2.96
C MET A 42 8.79 -8.81 -2.97
N GLN A 43 9.14 -7.88 -3.84
CA GLN A 43 10.50 -7.33 -3.91
C GLN A 43 10.89 -6.65 -2.60
N LEU A 44 10.00 -5.85 -2.04
CA LEU A 44 10.24 -5.16 -0.78
C LEU A 44 10.34 -6.15 0.38
N GLN A 45 9.50 -7.19 0.38
CA GLN A 45 9.57 -8.25 1.39
C GLN A 45 10.94 -8.96 1.38
N GLN A 46 11.48 -9.22 0.20
CA GLN A 46 12.81 -9.84 0.09
C GLN A 46 13.90 -8.95 0.68
N VAL A 47 13.81 -7.65 0.45
CA VAL A 47 14.77 -6.69 1.03
C VAL A 47 14.66 -6.68 2.56
N LEU A 48 13.43 -6.65 3.07
CA LEU A 48 13.20 -6.68 4.52
C LEU A 48 13.72 -7.95 5.17
N ASP A 49 13.49 -9.11 4.54
CA ASP A 49 13.92 -10.40 5.04
C ASP A 49 15.47 -10.47 5.14
N ARG A 50 16.15 -9.77 4.23
CA ARG A 50 17.62 -9.79 4.17
C ARG A 50 18.26 -8.78 5.11
N PHE A 51 17.70 -7.59 5.25
CA PHE A 51 18.39 -6.46 5.89
C PHE A 51 17.74 -5.95 7.18
N VAL A 52 16.49 -6.29 7.46
CA VAL A 52 15.83 -5.84 8.69
C VAL A 52 15.85 -6.98 9.70
N VAL A 53 16.54 -6.76 10.80
CA VAL A 53 16.58 -7.73 11.91
C VAL A 53 15.34 -7.54 12.75
N SER A 54 14.56 -8.61 12.86
CA SER A 54 13.41 -8.68 13.75
C SER A 54 13.70 -9.64 14.91
N GLU A 55 12.81 -9.69 15.89
CA GLU A 55 12.96 -10.66 16.98
C GLU A 55 12.93 -12.09 16.42
N PRO A 56 13.77 -13.00 16.96
CA PRO A 56 13.77 -14.40 16.53
C PRO A 56 12.37 -15.01 16.60
N GLY A 57 11.97 -15.68 15.52
CA GLY A 57 10.64 -16.29 15.41
C GLY A 57 9.50 -15.33 15.10
N LYS A 58 9.80 -14.04 14.89
CA LYS A 58 8.80 -13.00 14.58
C LYS A 58 9.23 -12.19 13.36
N PRO A 59 9.21 -12.78 12.17
CA PRO A 59 9.61 -12.07 10.96
C PRO A 59 8.59 -10.95 10.62
N VAL A 60 9.10 -9.90 9.99
CA VAL A 60 8.26 -8.83 9.46
C VAL A 60 7.53 -9.33 8.22
N ARG A 61 6.23 -9.13 8.17
CA ARG A 61 5.42 -9.54 7.04
C ARG A 61 4.69 -8.34 6.44
N LEU A 62 4.87 -8.17 5.13
CA LEU A 62 4.10 -7.21 4.36
C LEU A 62 2.81 -7.86 3.88
N VAL A 63 1.70 -7.16 4.08
CA VAL A 63 0.39 -7.61 3.63
C VAL A 63 -0.07 -6.66 2.53
N HIS A 64 -0.16 -7.18 1.30
CA HIS A 64 -0.61 -6.40 0.14
C HIS A 64 -2.13 -6.28 0.17
N MET A 65 -2.63 -5.07 0.42
CA MET A 65 -4.07 -4.81 0.53
C MET A 65 -4.72 -4.50 -0.81
N GLY A 66 -3.97 -4.02 -1.77
CA GLY A 66 -4.48 -3.71 -3.09
C GLY A 66 -3.64 -2.70 -3.83
N ASP A 67 -3.99 -2.49 -5.09
CA ASP A 67 -3.36 -1.52 -5.98
C ASP A 67 -4.36 -0.44 -6.36
N ILE A 68 -3.89 0.80 -6.41
CA ILE A 68 -4.65 1.90 -6.97
C ILE A 68 -4.02 2.21 -8.32
N PRO A 69 -4.73 1.95 -9.43
CA PRO A 69 -4.14 2.17 -10.75
C PRO A 69 -3.92 3.64 -11.05
N ALA A 70 -2.93 3.93 -11.87
CA ALA A 70 -2.76 5.26 -12.44
C ALA A 70 -4.01 5.59 -13.25
N ASP A 71 -4.66 6.71 -12.93
CA ASP A 71 -5.96 7.09 -13.47
C ASP A 71 -6.00 8.59 -13.71
N PRO A 72 -6.22 9.03 -14.97
CA PRO A 72 -6.31 10.47 -15.27
C PRO A 72 -7.39 11.19 -14.48
N SER A 73 -8.43 10.48 -14.04
CA SER A 73 -9.52 11.07 -13.25
C SER A 73 -9.03 11.68 -11.93
N VAL A 74 -7.96 11.12 -11.35
CA VAL A 74 -7.37 11.64 -10.11
C VAL A 74 -6.85 13.06 -10.35
N ARG A 75 -6.09 13.25 -11.43
CA ARG A 75 -5.56 14.56 -11.79
C ARG A 75 -6.67 15.55 -12.12
N GLN A 76 -7.71 15.11 -12.83
CA GLN A 76 -8.86 15.93 -13.13
C GLN A 76 -9.56 16.42 -11.87
N ALA A 77 -9.78 15.54 -10.90
CA ALA A 77 -10.39 15.89 -9.63
C ALA A 77 -9.55 16.94 -8.89
N ILE A 78 -8.22 16.76 -8.85
CA ILE A 78 -7.31 17.71 -8.23
C ILE A 78 -7.41 19.08 -8.90
N MET A 79 -7.37 19.11 -10.24
CA MET A 79 -7.42 20.37 -10.99
C MET A 79 -8.77 21.08 -10.82
N ARG A 80 -9.86 20.36 -10.66
CA ARG A 80 -11.19 20.91 -10.44
C ARG A 80 -11.48 21.18 -8.96
N ARG A 81 -10.53 20.88 -8.09
CA ARG A 81 -10.70 21.00 -6.63
C ARG A 81 -11.91 20.23 -6.11
N GLN A 82 -12.11 19.04 -6.62
CA GLN A 82 -13.22 18.15 -6.27
C GLN A 82 -12.68 16.91 -5.57
N LEU A 83 -13.49 16.34 -4.70
CA LEU A 83 -13.17 15.05 -4.07
C LEU A 83 -13.45 13.93 -5.07
N LEU A 84 -12.45 13.09 -5.32
CA LEU A 84 -12.54 12.00 -6.30
C LEU A 84 -13.73 11.10 -6.03
N MET A 85 -13.93 10.69 -4.79
CA MET A 85 -14.98 9.74 -4.42
C MET A 85 -16.39 10.30 -4.60
N GLN A 86 -16.54 11.63 -4.55
CA GLN A 86 -17.82 12.30 -4.76
C GLN A 86 -18.07 12.61 -6.22
N SER A 87 -17.05 13.06 -6.94
CA SER A 87 -17.21 13.54 -8.32
C SER A 87 -17.14 12.43 -9.35
N MET A 88 -16.32 11.40 -9.10
CA MET A 88 -16.07 10.30 -10.04
C MET A 88 -15.99 8.95 -9.32
N PRO A 89 -17.06 8.54 -8.62
CA PRO A 89 -17.02 7.31 -7.81
C PRO A 89 -16.85 6.03 -8.64
N GLY A 90 -17.16 6.07 -9.92
CA GLY A 90 -17.02 4.93 -10.82
C GLY A 90 -15.68 4.85 -11.55
N CYS A 91 -14.76 5.80 -11.35
CA CYS A 91 -13.48 5.73 -12.04
C CYS A 91 -12.60 4.60 -11.42
N PRO A 92 -11.62 4.07 -12.18
CA PRO A 92 -10.79 2.95 -11.71
C PRO A 92 -10.12 3.21 -10.37
N ALA A 93 -9.55 4.39 -10.15
CA ALA A 93 -8.90 4.71 -8.88
C ALA A 93 -9.90 4.74 -7.72
N ALA A 94 -11.07 5.35 -7.91
CA ALA A 94 -12.10 5.41 -6.87
C ALA A 94 -12.61 4.01 -6.49
N MET A 95 -12.83 3.16 -7.49
CA MET A 95 -13.25 1.77 -7.25
C MET A 95 -12.18 0.99 -6.51
N ALA A 96 -10.91 1.18 -6.85
CA ALA A 96 -9.80 0.53 -6.17
C ALA A 96 -9.68 0.98 -4.70
N VAL A 97 -9.82 2.27 -4.43
CA VAL A 97 -9.83 2.80 -3.06
C VAL A 97 -10.96 2.17 -2.25
N THR A 98 -12.15 2.05 -2.84
CA THR A 98 -13.30 1.42 -2.19
C THR A 98 -13.00 -0.03 -1.81
N GLN A 99 -12.38 -0.81 -2.72
CA GLN A 99 -12.03 -2.19 -2.45
C GLN A 99 -10.98 -2.31 -1.34
N VAL A 100 -9.98 -1.45 -1.34
CA VAL A 100 -8.98 -1.41 -0.26
C VAL A 100 -9.64 -1.07 1.07
N ALA A 101 -10.55 -0.10 1.09
CA ALA A 101 -11.26 0.27 2.31
C ALA A 101 -12.08 -0.89 2.86
N ILE A 102 -12.75 -1.66 2.00
CA ILE A 102 -13.52 -2.83 2.41
C ILE A 102 -12.60 -3.89 3.02
N LYS A 103 -11.49 -4.19 2.38
CA LYS A 103 -10.52 -5.17 2.89
C LYS A 103 -9.94 -4.74 4.23
N LEU A 104 -9.61 -3.46 4.37
CA LEU A 104 -9.06 -2.93 5.61
C LEU A 104 -10.09 -3.00 6.73
N GLN A 105 -11.33 -2.66 6.44
CA GLN A 105 -12.41 -2.73 7.41
C GLN A 105 -12.60 -4.16 7.90
N GLU A 106 -12.64 -5.15 7.00
CA GLU A 106 -12.75 -6.56 7.35
C GLU A 106 -11.59 -7.02 8.23
N ALA A 107 -10.37 -6.56 7.94
CA ALA A 107 -9.18 -6.93 8.68
C ALA A 107 -9.15 -6.34 10.10
N LEU A 108 -9.78 -5.18 10.32
CA LEU A 108 -9.75 -4.45 11.58
C LEU A 108 -10.98 -4.69 12.45
N LEU A 109 -12.07 -5.25 11.92
CA LEU A 109 -13.26 -5.53 12.72
C LEU A 109 -12.99 -6.71 13.66
N PRO A 110 -13.39 -6.61 14.91
CA PRO A 110 -13.31 -7.74 15.83
C PRO A 110 -14.24 -8.85 15.37
N ARG A 111 -13.80 -10.08 15.54
CA ARG A 111 -14.59 -11.27 15.25
C ARG A 111 -15.22 -11.81 16.53
#